data_eb804ddcca6de2a9a2a6fa12e832f7ab
#
_entry.id   eb804ddcca6de2a9a2a6fa12e832f7ab
#
_cell.length_a   1.000
_cell.length_b   1.000
_cell.length_c   1.000
_cell.angle_alpha   90.00
_cell.angle_beta   90.00
_cell.angle_gamma   90.00
#
_symmetry.space_group_name_H-M   'P 1'
#
loop_
_entity.id
_entity.type
_entity.pdbx_description
1 polymer ?
#
loop_
_entity_poly.entity_id
_entity_poly.type
_entity_poly.pdbx_seq_one_letter_code
_entity_poly.pdbx_strand_id
1 'polypeptide(L)'
;LESAITGRASLAPTAAASYRLFSMDDDSSDDRSARTVSLADEEGVKRVVADAMFGLWATVNTLSRLRPTKRERYRVSIFGSARTAPGHFVYGEVKRMGAALSALGCDIVTGGGPGLMQAANEGAREAGAAERVQSIGIRVELPFEQGVNPFVDQDFEHETFFTRLHQFVLMSD
;
A
#
# COMPACT_ATOMS: atom_id res chain seq x y z
N LEU A 1 -51.83 -41.12 -2.32
CA LEU A 1 -50.83 -41.47 -3.35
C LEU A 1 -49.74 -40.42 -3.33
N GLU A 2 -48.82 -40.56 -2.48
CA GLU A 2 -47.43 -41.10 -2.54
C GLU A 2 -46.72 -40.81 -3.85
N SER A 3 -45.67 -40.00 -3.78
CA SER A 3 -44.31 -40.51 -3.81
C SER A 3 -43.27 -39.36 -3.63
N ALA A 4 -42.41 -39.62 -2.68
CA ALA A 4 -41.17 -38.88 -2.39
C ALA A 4 -40.21 -38.92 -3.59
N ILE A 5 -39.47 -37.79 -3.82
CA ILE A 5 -38.13 -37.85 -4.42
C ILE A 5 -37.21 -36.92 -3.61
N THR A 6 -36.49 -37.56 -2.73
CA THR A 6 -35.26 -37.05 -2.08
C THR A 6 -34.16 -36.93 -3.11
N GLY A 7 -33.86 -35.73 -3.52
CA GLY A 7 -32.66 -35.37 -4.31
C GLY A 7 -31.61 -34.80 -3.41
N ARG A 8 -30.76 -35.63 -2.84
CA ARG A 8 -29.58 -35.26 -2.05
C ARG A 8 -28.49 -34.85 -3.03
N ALA A 9 -28.30 -33.54 -3.27
CA ALA A 9 -27.16 -33.02 -3.99
C ALA A 9 -25.94 -33.16 -3.09
N SER A 10 -25.07 -34.09 -3.46
CA SER A 10 -23.72 -34.25 -2.91
C SER A 10 -22.87 -33.06 -3.31
N LEU A 11 -22.59 -32.16 -2.40
CA LEU A 11 -21.55 -31.17 -2.53
C LEU A 11 -20.20 -31.87 -2.42
N ALA A 12 -19.51 -31.95 -3.56
CA ALA A 12 -18.10 -32.36 -3.61
C ALA A 12 -17.24 -31.41 -2.76
N PRO A 13 -16.25 -31.94 -2.03
CA PRO A 13 -15.39 -31.10 -1.23
C PRO A 13 -14.51 -30.24 -2.14
N THR A 14 -14.63 -28.95 -1.97
CA THR A 14 -13.74 -27.94 -2.54
C THR A 14 -12.31 -28.27 -2.13
N ALA A 15 -11.44 -28.37 -3.13
CA ALA A 15 -10.03 -28.66 -2.97
C ALA A 15 -9.40 -27.68 -1.96
N ALA A 16 -9.13 -28.19 -0.78
CA ALA A 16 -8.25 -27.53 0.18
C ALA A 16 -6.87 -27.45 -0.46
N ALA A 17 -6.47 -26.24 -0.86
CA ALA A 17 -5.10 -25.97 -1.25
C ALA A 17 -4.22 -26.28 -0.03
N SER A 18 -3.57 -27.43 -0.10
CA SER A 18 -2.54 -27.84 0.85
C SER A 18 -1.36 -26.90 0.73
N TYR A 19 -1.35 -25.84 1.51
CA TYR A 19 -0.12 -25.13 1.81
C TYR A 19 0.73 -26.12 2.59
N ARG A 20 1.67 -26.75 1.89
CA ARG A 20 2.77 -27.46 2.53
C ARG A 20 3.50 -26.45 3.39
N LEU A 21 3.24 -26.49 4.72
CA LEU A 21 4.20 -25.96 5.67
C LEU A 21 5.52 -26.67 5.35
N PHE A 22 6.50 -25.89 4.96
CA PHE A 22 7.88 -26.35 4.84
C PHE A 22 8.31 -26.67 6.28
N SER A 23 8.25 -27.94 6.65
CA SER A 23 8.93 -28.45 7.84
C SER A 23 10.40 -28.22 7.61
N MET A 24 10.96 -27.23 8.27
CA MET A 24 12.38 -27.11 8.48
C MET A 24 12.76 -28.05 9.63
N ASP A 25 12.75 -29.34 9.35
CA ASP A 25 13.60 -30.30 10.01
C ASP A 25 14.90 -30.32 9.21
N ASP A 26 15.72 -29.33 9.42
CA ASP A 26 17.11 -29.38 9.06
C ASP A 26 17.92 -29.09 10.31
N ASP A 27 18.35 -30.18 10.93
CA ASP A 27 19.39 -30.26 11.96
C ASP A 27 20.74 -29.95 11.29
N SER A 28 20.86 -28.77 10.73
CA SER A 28 22.14 -28.15 10.44
C SER A 28 22.31 -27.05 11.47
N SER A 29 23.04 -27.36 12.54
CA SER A 29 23.62 -26.46 13.49
C SER A 29 23.96 -25.13 12.82
N ASP A 30 23.15 -24.10 13.14
CA ASP A 30 23.31 -22.74 12.63
C ASP A 30 24.64 -22.16 13.13
N ASP A 31 25.72 -22.49 12.45
CA ASP A 31 27.04 -21.85 12.58
C ASP A 31 27.05 -20.46 11.92
N ARG A 32 25.89 -19.80 11.83
CA ARG A 32 25.75 -18.38 11.52
C ARG A 32 25.98 -17.49 12.73
N SER A 33 26.27 -18.08 13.89
CA SER A 33 26.62 -17.31 15.07
C SER A 33 27.98 -16.64 14.86
N ALA A 34 27.91 -15.34 14.48
CA ALA A 34 28.97 -14.36 14.68
C ALA A 34 30.31 -14.63 13.98
N ARG A 35 30.32 -14.76 12.64
CA ARG A 35 31.51 -14.39 11.90
C ARG A 35 31.74 -12.90 12.09
N THR A 36 32.62 -12.55 13.04
CA THR A 36 33.05 -11.19 13.25
C THR A 36 33.78 -10.70 12.01
N VAL A 37 33.21 -9.69 11.33
CA VAL A 37 33.81 -9.07 10.15
C VAL A 37 34.68 -7.90 10.61
N SER A 38 35.94 -7.88 10.16
CA SER A 38 36.82 -6.74 10.41
C SER A 38 36.31 -5.50 9.68
N LEU A 39 36.35 -4.33 10.33
CA LEU A 39 36.01 -3.06 9.68
C LEU A 39 36.95 -2.69 8.52
N ALA A 40 38.14 -3.34 8.42
CA ALA A 40 39.06 -3.19 7.30
C ALA A 40 38.65 -4.03 6.07
N ASP A 41 37.71 -4.97 6.23
CA ASP A 41 37.15 -5.74 5.12
C ASP A 41 35.89 -5.04 4.58
N GLU A 42 36.10 -4.14 3.62
CA GLU A 42 35.01 -3.37 3.02
C GLU A 42 33.89 -4.23 2.43
N GLU A 43 34.24 -5.34 1.77
CA GLU A 43 33.25 -6.23 1.16
C GLU A 43 32.45 -7.00 2.23
N GLY A 44 33.11 -7.42 3.29
CA GLY A 44 32.45 -8.03 4.44
C GLY A 44 31.50 -7.06 5.13
N VAL A 45 31.93 -5.82 5.35
CA VAL A 45 31.08 -4.76 5.95
C VAL A 45 29.88 -4.46 5.05
N LYS A 46 30.06 -4.26 3.75
CA LYS A 46 28.96 -4.04 2.80
C LYS A 46 27.94 -5.16 2.85
N ARG A 47 28.39 -6.41 2.93
CA ARG A 47 27.52 -7.58 3.01
C ARG A 47 26.71 -7.57 4.30
N VAL A 48 27.35 -7.35 5.46
CA VAL A 48 26.66 -7.27 6.75
C VAL A 48 25.61 -6.17 6.76
N VAL A 49 25.92 -4.99 6.21
CA VAL A 49 24.97 -3.87 6.10
C VAL A 49 23.80 -4.24 5.18
N ALA A 50 24.07 -4.84 4.02
CA ALA A 50 23.02 -5.27 3.11
C ALA A 50 22.11 -6.33 3.76
N ASP A 51 22.66 -7.33 4.44
CA ASP A 51 21.89 -8.36 5.12
C ASP A 51 21.02 -7.77 6.25
N ALA A 52 21.57 -6.81 7.01
CA ALA A 52 20.81 -6.10 8.05
C ALA A 52 19.64 -5.29 7.44
N MET A 53 19.85 -4.62 6.31
CA MET A 53 18.80 -3.89 5.60
C MET A 53 17.71 -4.84 5.09
N PHE A 54 18.08 -5.97 4.49
CA PHE A 54 17.10 -6.96 4.03
C PHE A 54 16.36 -7.63 5.20
N GLY A 55 17.02 -7.87 6.31
CA GLY A 55 16.40 -8.39 7.53
C GLY A 55 15.38 -7.42 8.12
N LEU A 56 15.73 -6.13 8.19
CA LEU A 56 14.80 -5.08 8.61
C LEU A 56 13.60 -5.00 7.66
N TRP A 57 13.84 -5.08 6.36
CA TRP A 57 12.79 -5.10 5.36
C TRP A 57 11.83 -6.30 5.50
N ALA A 58 12.36 -7.48 5.72
CA ALA A 58 11.54 -8.66 5.97
C ALA A 58 10.68 -8.50 7.23
N THR A 59 11.23 -7.89 8.29
CA THR A 59 10.50 -7.57 9.52
C THR A 59 9.37 -6.58 9.25
N VAL A 60 9.63 -5.49 8.54
CA VAL A 60 8.63 -4.49 8.16
C VAL A 60 7.51 -5.11 7.31
N ASN A 61 7.85 -5.95 6.34
CA ASN A 61 6.87 -6.67 5.53
C ASN A 61 6.02 -7.65 6.37
N THR A 62 6.61 -8.27 7.37
CA THR A 62 5.87 -9.15 8.29
C THR A 62 4.92 -8.35 9.16
N LEU A 63 5.35 -7.21 9.70
CA LEU A 63 4.51 -6.30 10.49
C LEU A 63 3.36 -5.70 9.65
N SER A 64 3.59 -5.46 8.35
CA SER A 64 2.55 -4.96 7.45
C SER A 64 1.39 -5.93 7.21
N ARG A 65 1.57 -7.20 7.55
CA ARG A 65 0.47 -8.20 7.56
C ARG A 65 -0.48 -8.03 8.73
N LEU A 66 -0.09 -7.28 9.77
CA LEU A 66 -0.93 -6.94 10.91
C LEU A 66 -1.89 -5.82 10.49
N ARG A 67 -2.85 -6.12 9.64
CA ARG A 67 -3.90 -5.17 9.27
C ARG A 67 -4.97 -5.12 10.36
N PRO A 68 -5.52 -3.94 10.66
CA PRO A 68 -6.73 -3.88 11.47
C PRO A 68 -7.82 -4.71 10.79
N THR A 69 -8.51 -5.52 11.56
CA THR A 69 -9.50 -6.51 11.10
C THR A 69 -10.71 -5.88 10.39
N LYS A 70 -10.87 -4.56 10.50
CA LYS A 70 -12.00 -3.85 9.90
C LYS A 70 -11.59 -2.42 9.57
N ARG A 71 -11.40 -2.12 8.28
CA ARG A 71 -11.37 -0.74 7.80
C ARG A 71 -12.80 -0.28 7.60
N GLU A 72 -13.10 0.91 8.05
CA GLU A 72 -14.43 1.49 7.88
C GLU A 72 -14.68 1.90 6.42
N ARG A 73 -13.60 2.18 5.65
CA ARG A 73 -13.67 2.66 4.26
C ARG A 73 -12.58 2.06 3.41
N TYR A 74 -12.91 1.88 2.14
CA TYR A 74 -11.90 1.54 1.12
C TYR A 74 -11.00 2.74 0.84
N ARG A 75 -9.74 2.48 0.57
CA ARG A 75 -8.73 3.47 0.20
C ARG A 75 -8.22 3.20 -1.19
N VAL A 76 -8.45 4.17 -2.07
CA VAL A 76 -8.08 4.08 -3.48
C VAL A 76 -6.86 4.93 -3.74
N SER A 77 -5.75 4.31 -4.17
CA SER A 77 -4.55 5.04 -4.56
C SER A 77 -4.60 5.43 -6.03
N ILE A 78 -4.37 6.73 -6.28
CA ILE A 78 -4.35 7.31 -7.62
C ILE A 78 -2.95 7.88 -7.88
N PHE A 79 -2.29 7.31 -8.88
CA PHE A 79 -0.99 7.79 -9.35
C PHE A 79 -1.18 8.59 -10.64
N GLY A 80 -0.50 9.71 -10.73
CA GLY A 80 -0.63 10.57 -11.89
C GLY A 80 0.53 11.55 -12.06
N SER A 81 0.61 12.15 -13.25
CA SER A 81 1.64 13.13 -13.59
C SER A 81 1.49 14.42 -12.79
N ALA A 82 2.60 14.92 -12.25
CA ALA A 82 2.67 16.23 -11.60
C ALA A 82 2.63 17.41 -12.59
N ARG A 83 2.79 17.15 -13.92
CA ARG A 83 2.94 18.17 -14.95
C ARG A 83 1.66 18.58 -15.64
N THR A 84 0.55 17.88 -15.40
CA THR A 84 -0.73 18.17 -16.04
C THR A 84 -1.35 19.40 -15.39
N ALA A 85 -1.48 20.48 -16.15
CA ALA A 85 -2.04 21.72 -15.63
C ALA A 85 -3.55 21.66 -15.38
N PRO A 86 -4.08 22.41 -14.40
CA PRO A 86 -5.52 22.68 -14.29
C PRO A 86 -6.05 23.24 -15.62
N GLY A 87 -7.19 22.76 -16.09
CA GLY A 87 -7.77 23.13 -17.40
C GLY A 87 -7.44 22.15 -18.53
N HIS A 88 -6.50 21.24 -18.34
CA HIS A 88 -6.32 20.15 -19.29
C HIS A 88 -7.47 19.14 -19.17
N PHE A 89 -7.92 18.58 -20.30
CA PHE A 89 -9.01 17.60 -20.31
C PHE A 89 -8.82 16.48 -19.30
N VAL A 90 -7.62 15.87 -19.26
CA VAL A 90 -7.32 14.75 -18.35
C VAL A 90 -7.40 15.17 -16.87
N TYR A 91 -7.05 16.43 -16.55
CA TYR A 91 -7.19 16.95 -15.19
C TYR A 91 -8.67 16.92 -14.75
N GLY A 92 -9.57 17.38 -15.61
CA GLY A 92 -11.01 17.36 -15.35
C GLY A 92 -11.56 15.93 -15.19
N GLU A 93 -11.11 14.99 -15.99
CA GLU A 93 -11.53 13.58 -15.87
C GLU A 93 -11.07 12.95 -14.56
N VAL A 94 -9.81 13.15 -14.17
CA VAL A 94 -9.29 12.64 -12.89
C VAL A 94 -9.98 13.29 -11.69
N LYS A 95 -10.27 14.58 -11.77
CA LYS A 95 -11.07 15.27 -10.74
C LYS A 95 -12.44 14.63 -10.60
N ARG A 96 -13.15 14.39 -11.71
CA ARG A 96 -14.46 13.71 -11.70
C ARG A 96 -14.40 12.30 -11.15
N MET A 97 -13.32 11.56 -11.48
CA MET A 97 -13.10 10.23 -10.95
C MET A 97 -12.89 10.25 -9.43
N GLY A 98 -12.06 11.17 -8.92
CA GLY A 98 -11.86 11.37 -7.49
C GLY A 98 -13.17 11.69 -6.76
N ALA A 99 -13.98 12.59 -7.34
CA ALA A 99 -15.29 12.94 -6.81
C ALA A 99 -16.25 11.73 -6.76
N ALA A 100 -16.30 10.94 -7.84
CA ALA A 100 -17.17 9.77 -7.90
C ALA A 100 -16.79 8.70 -6.88
N LEU A 101 -15.48 8.43 -6.72
CA LEU A 101 -14.99 7.48 -5.71
C LEU A 101 -15.29 7.94 -4.29
N SER A 102 -15.12 9.23 -4.01
CA SER A 102 -15.42 9.80 -2.71
C SER A 102 -16.93 9.81 -2.41
N ALA A 103 -17.77 10.03 -3.41
CA ALA A 103 -19.21 9.88 -3.27
C ALA A 103 -19.66 8.45 -2.94
N LEU A 104 -18.84 7.45 -3.30
CA LEU A 104 -19.02 6.05 -2.90
C LEU A 104 -18.44 5.73 -1.50
N GLY A 105 -17.92 6.72 -0.78
CA GLY A 105 -17.36 6.57 0.55
C GLY A 105 -15.91 6.08 0.57
N CYS A 106 -15.17 6.18 -0.54
CA CYS A 106 -13.76 5.80 -0.59
C CYS A 106 -12.85 6.96 -0.20
N ASP A 107 -11.86 6.71 0.66
CA ASP A 107 -10.76 7.63 0.89
C ASP A 107 -9.82 7.64 -0.35
N ILE A 108 -9.32 8.82 -0.73
CA ILE A 108 -8.42 8.97 -1.87
C ILE A 108 -7.00 9.18 -1.39
N VAL A 109 -6.09 8.34 -1.87
CA VAL A 109 -4.66 8.39 -1.55
C VAL A 109 -3.88 8.76 -2.80
N THR A 110 -3.05 9.79 -2.70
CA THR A 110 -2.19 10.24 -3.81
C THR A 110 -0.77 10.52 -3.34
N GLY A 111 0.10 10.92 -4.26
CA GLY A 111 1.43 11.44 -3.91
C GLY A 111 1.42 12.85 -3.29
N GLY A 112 0.27 13.49 -3.13
CA GLY A 112 0.15 14.80 -2.49
C GLY A 112 0.67 16.00 -3.30
N GLY A 113 1.29 15.76 -4.45
CA GLY A 113 1.85 16.79 -5.32
C GLY A 113 0.85 17.46 -6.27
N PRO A 114 1.32 18.30 -7.19
CA PRO A 114 0.49 18.98 -8.18
C PRO A 114 0.01 18.05 -9.30
N GLY A 115 -0.69 18.61 -10.27
CA GLY A 115 -1.14 17.91 -11.48
C GLY A 115 -2.28 16.94 -11.22
N LEU A 116 -2.19 15.72 -11.74
CA LEU A 116 -3.27 14.73 -11.62
C LEU A 116 -3.49 14.25 -10.17
N MET A 117 -2.46 14.29 -9.33
CA MET A 117 -2.60 14.03 -7.90
C MET A 117 -3.48 15.08 -7.24
N GLN A 118 -3.23 16.35 -7.53
CA GLN A 118 -4.05 17.45 -7.08
C GLN A 118 -5.49 17.33 -7.61
N ALA A 119 -5.67 16.99 -8.88
CA ALA A 119 -7.01 16.80 -9.46
C ALA A 119 -7.82 15.74 -8.70
N ALA A 120 -7.19 14.61 -8.37
CA ALA A 120 -7.83 13.55 -7.61
C ALA A 120 -8.22 14.00 -6.19
N ASN A 121 -7.32 14.69 -5.48
CA ASN A 121 -7.56 15.23 -4.15
C ASN A 121 -8.64 16.32 -4.17
N GLU A 122 -8.61 17.21 -5.17
CA GLU A 122 -9.62 18.27 -5.36
C GLU A 122 -11.01 17.66 -5.53
N GLY A 123 -11.15 16.68 -6.42
CA GLY A 123 -12.41 15.98 -6.62
C GLY A 123 -12.91 15.26 -5.37
N ALA A 124 -12.01 14.61 -4.66
CA ALA A 124 -12.33 13.94 -3.41
C ALA A 124 -12.90 14.90 -2.37
N ARG A 125 -12.26 16.05 -2.20
CA ARG A 125 -12.66 17.04 -1.20
C ARG A 125 -13.99 17.71 -1.55
N GLU A 126 -14.25 17.98 -2.83
CA GLU A 126 -15.53 18.58 -3.27
C GLU A 126 -16.74 17.66 -3.04
N ALA A 127 -16.57 16.35 -3.26
CA ALA A 127 -17.66 15.39 -3.14
C ALA A 127 -17.76 14.73 -1.76
N GLY A 128 -16.62 14.58 -1.07
CA GLY A 128 -16.51 13.80 0.16
C GLY A 128 -16.91 14.50 1.45
N ALA A 129 -17.26 15.77 1.41
CA ALA A 129 -17.56 16.55 2.61
C ALA A 129 -18.75 15.99 3.43
N ALA A 130 -19.74 15.38 2.77
CA ALA A 130 -20.88 14.76 3.41
C ALA A 130 -20.57 13.41 4.07
N GLU A 131 -19.62 12.65 3.49
CA GLU A 131 -19.30 11.27 3.87
C GLU A 131 -18.09 11.17 4.81
N ARG A 132 -17.49 12.30 5.20
CA ARG A 132 -16.25 12.37 5.99
C ARG A 132 -15.08 11.58 5.37
N VAL A 133 -15.04 11.52 4.04
CA VAL A 133 -13.95 10.86 3.29
C VAL A 133 -12.67 11.63 3.47
N GLN A 134 -11.53 10.94 3.52
CA GLN A 134 -10.23 11.56 3.66
C GLN A 134 -9.51 11.68 2.31
N SER A 135 -8.91 12.83 2.09
CA SER A 135 -8.00 13.10 0.99
C SER A 135 -6.56 13.03 1.55
N ILE A 136 -5.80 12.01 1.15
CA ILE A 136 -4.53 11.66 1.76
C ILE A 136 -3.39 11.86 0.76
N GLY A 137 -2.30 12.48 1.22
CA GLY A 137 -1.05 12.63 0.48
C GLY A 137 0.07 11.78 1.08
N ILE A 138 0.81 11.05 0.24
CA ILE A 138 2.02 10.33 0.67
C ILE A 138 3.19 10.85 -0.14
N ARG A 139 3.96 11.75 0.46
CA ARG A 139 5.06 12.47 -0.18
C ARG A 139 6.41 11.81 0.05
N VAL A 140 7.38 12.18 -0.75
CA VAL A 140 8.80 11.95 -0.49
C VAL A 140 9.49 13.31 -0.44
N GLU A 141 10.37 13.50 0.49
CA GLU A 141 11.18 14.70 0.58
C GLU A 141 12.12 14.78 -0.63
N LEU A 142 11.95 15.80 -1.45
CA LEU A 142 12.82 16.08 -2.59
C LEU A 142 13.36 17.51 -2.48
N PRO A 143 14.63 17.76 -2.84
CA PRO A 143 15.29 19.06 -2.66
C PRO A 143 14.61 20.26 -3.35
N PHE A 144 13.71 20.00 -4.30
CA PHE A 144 13.04 21.02 -5.12
C PHE A 144 11.53 20.83 -5.18
N GLU A 145 10.94 20.05 -4.26
CA GLU A 145 9.52 19.76 -4.33
C GLU A 145 8.68 20.92 -3.77
N GLN A 146 7.62 21.23 -4.49
CA GLN A 146 6.56 22.10 -3.99
C GLN A 146 5.84 21.38 -2.87
N GLY A 147 5.40 22.09 -1.83
CA GLY A 147 4.68 21.51 -0.71
C GLY A 147 3.42 20.72 -1.13
N VAL A 148 2.77 20.12 -0.16
CA VAL A 148 1.52 19.36 -0.38
C VAL A 148 0.45 20.24 -1.06
N ASN A 149 -0.33 19.66 -1.96
CA ASN A 149 -1.42 20.40 -2.60
C ASN A 149 -2.54 20.74 -1.58
N PRO A 150 -3.29 21.83 -1.79
CA PRO A 150 -4.21 22.38 -0.79
C PRO A 150 -5.47 21.53 -0.52
N PHE A 151 -5.64 20.44 -1.26
CA PHE A 151 -6.81 19.57 -1.16
C PHE A 151 -6.52 18.28 -0.37
N VAL A 152 -5.34 18.14 0.21
CA VAL A 152 -4.95 17.04 1.10
C VAL A 152 -5.38 17.38 2.53
N ASP A 153 -6.09 16.45 3.19
CA ASP A 153 -6.50 16.58 4.59
C ASP A 153 -5.46 16.02 5.54
N GLN A 154 -4.79 14.94 5.13
CA GLN A 154 -3.74 14.28 5.89
C GLN A 154 -2.55 13.96 4.97
N ASP A 155 -1.35 14.38 5.34
CA ASP A 155 -0.14 14.04 4.61
C ASP A 155 0.84 13.21 5.45
N PHE A 156 1.60 12.38 4.74
CA PHE A 156 2.71 11.60 5.25
C PHE A 156 3.95 11.91 4.43
N GLU A 157 5.04 12.24 5.09
CA GLU A 157 6.30 12.55 4.46
C GLU A 157 7.33 11.45 4.69
N HIS A 158 8.04 11.07 3.66
CA HIS A 158 9.05 10.02 3.67
C HIS A 158 10.36 10.52 3.12
N GLU A 159 11.47 10.11 3.71
CA GLU A 159 12.81 10.43 3.23
C GLU A 159 13.20 9.64 1.97
N THR A 160 12.56 8.49 1.74
CA THR A 160 12.91 7.60 0.64
C THR A 160 11.70 7.16 -0.17
N PHE A 161 11.90 6.91 -1.47
CA PHE A 161 10.86 6.31 -2.33
C PHE A 161 10.43 4.93 -1.84
N PHE A 162 11.32 4.22 -1.18
CA PHE A 162 11.06 2.89 -0.67
C PHE A 162 10.03 2.89 0.48
N THR A 163 10.24 3.71 1.49
CA THR A 163 9.30 3.86 2.61
C THR A 163 7.97 4.43 2.15
N ARG A 164 7.99 5.35 1.18
CA ARG A 164 6.81 5.89 0.53
C ARG A 164 5.99 4.81 -0.18
N LEU A 165 6.63 3.99 -1.03
CA LEU A 165 5.95 2.91 -1.73
C LEU A 165 5.34 1.91 -0.75
N HIS A 166 6.07 1.58 0.30
CA HIS A 166 5.57 0.71 1.37
C HIS A 166 4.31 1.29 2.02
N GLN A 167 4.30 2.59 2.31
CA GLN A 167 3.13 3.27 2.88
C GLN A 167 1.92 3.20 1.92
N PHE A 168 2.11 3.38 0.62
CA PHE A 168 1.04 3.20 -0.36
C PHE A 168 0.45 1.80 -0.32
N VAL A 169 1.30 0.76 -0.31
CA VAL A 169 0.85 -0.63 -0.23
C VAL A 169 0.08 -0.92 1.07
N LEU A 170 0.51 -0.32 2.19
CA LEU A 170 -0.17 -0.48 3.46
C LEU A 170 -1.52 0.24 3.50
N MET A 171 -1.64 1.37 2.83
CA MET A 171 -2.83 2.22 2.90
C MET A 171 -3.87 1.90 1.83
N SER A 172 -3.51 1.24 0.75
CA SER A 172 -4.44 0.87 -0.33
C SER A 172 -5.14 -0.46 -0.05
N ASP A 173 -6.34 -0.58 -0.60
CA ASP A 173 -7.13 -1.83 -0.61
C ASP A 173 -7.10 -2.51 -1.96
#